data_50ddc067a26f483509fed668fa45e0ac
#
_entry.id   50ddc067a26f483509fed668fa45e0ac
#
_cell.length_a   1.000
_cell.length_b   1.000
_cell.length_c   1.000
_cell.angle_alpha   90.00
_cell.angle_beta   90.00
_cell.angle_gamma   90.00
#
_symmetry.space_group_name_H-M   'P 1'
#
loop_
_entity.id
_entity.type
_entity.pdbx_description
1 polymer ?
#
loop_
_entity_poly.entity_id
_entity_poly.type
_entity_poly.pdbx_seq_one_letter_code
_entity_poly.pdbx_strand_id
1 'polypeptide(L)'
;MDSSARTTQFLTRKIDVMSVYLSNEWPQIEKRANVKFNILRVSDFGLNLLGASIIVGNAFAEQSPETVRKLLRATAKGYRDAIADPKAAAKTMAKYMRVPEDPEVLDRQVEATVLSTNAPPGKPIGWQEAADWQANLTLLKETGGLPEIKPLNAYYTNDYLQ
;
A
#
# COMPACT_ATOMS: atom_id res chain seq x y z
N MET A 1 -18.97 0.84 4.84
CA MET A 1 -19.26 -0.62 4.90
C MET A 1 -17.95 -1.31 5.26
N ASP A 2 -17.96 -2.18 6.25
CA ASP A 2 -16.79 -2.94 6.68
C ASP A 2 -16.25 -3.82 5.53
N SER A 3 -14.92 -3.94 5.42
CA SER A 3 -14.24 -4.73 4.38
C SER A 3 -14.67 -6.20 4.38
N SER A 4 -14.88 -6.77 5.56
CA SER A 4 -15.36 -8.15 5.72
C SER A 4 -16.78 -8.36 5.17
N ALA A 5 -17.67 -7.38 5.34
CA ALA A 5 -19.03 -7.42 4.83
C ALA A 5 -19.06 -7.36 3.29
N ARG A 6 -18.19 -6.53 2.66
CA ARG A 6 -18.06 -6.48 1.19
C ARG A 6 -17.55 -7.81 0.63
N THR A 7 -16.53 -8.38 1.24
CA THR A 7 -15.99 -9.69 0.83
C THR A 7 -17.06 -10.77 0.89
N THR A 8 -17.87 -10.80 1.96
CA THR A 8 -18.98 -11.76 2.08
C THR A 8 -20.03 -11.56 0.98
N GLN A 9 -20.41 -10.32 0.68
CA GLN A 9 -21.37 -10.04 -0.39
C GLN A 9 -20.83 -10.46 -1.77
N PHE A 10 -19.56 -10.24 -2.04
CA PHE A 10 -18.91 -10.66 -3.28
C PHE A 10 -18.88 -12.20 -3.40
N LEU A 11 -18.42 -12.90 -2.37
CA LEU A 11 -18.35 -14.35 -2.36
C LEU A 11 -19.74 -15.03 -2.44
N THR A 12 -20.79 -14.35 -1.94
CA THR A 12 -22.19 -14.81 -2.05
C THR A 12 -22.90 -14.30 -3.30
N ARG A 13 -22.17 -13.67 -4.25
CA ARG A 13 -22.70 -13.15 -5.53
C ARG A 13 -23.82 -12.12 -5.37
N LYS A 14 -23.79 -11.35 -4.29
CA LYS A 14 -24.70 -10.21 -4.08
C LYS A 14 -24.17 -8.93 -4.73
N ILE A 15 -22.87 -8.88 -5.04
CA ILE A 15 -22.23 -7.87 -5.86
C ILE A 15 -21.32 -8.58 -6.88
N ASP A 16 -21.23 -8.03 -8.09
CA ASP A 16 -20.51 -8.63 -9.20
C ASP A 16 -19.06 -8.13 -9.32
N VAL A 17 -18.79 -6.92 -8.81
CA VAL A 17 -17.49 -6.28 -8.88
C VAL A 17 -17.12 -5.73 -7.52
N MET A 18 -15.88 -5.92 -7.13
CA MET A 18 -15.32 -5.43 -5.88
C MET A 18 -13.90 -4.91 -6.08
N SER A 19 -13.59 -3.73 -5.55
CA SER A 19 -12.22 -3.24 -5.49
C SER A 19 -11.46 -3.88 -4.33
N VAL A 20 -10.22 -4.33 -4.60
CA VAL A 20 -9.36 -5.00 -3.62
C VAL A 20 -7.91 -4.58 -3.79
N TYR A 21 -7.12 -4.69 -2.73
CA TYR A 21 -5.68 -4.65 -2.82
C TYR A 21 -5.14 -6.07 -3.04
N LEU A 22 -4.31 -6.25 -4.06
CA LEU A 22 -3.66 -7.54 -4.35
C LEU A 22 -2.78 -8.01 -3.19
N SER A 23 -2.26 -7.08 -2.39
CA SER A 23 -1.44 -7.33 -1.21
C SER A 23 -2.24 -7.52 0.09
N ASN A 24 -3.56 -7.44 0.08
CA ASN A 24 -4.36 -7.55 1.30
C ASN A 24 -5.55 -8.50 1.13
N GLU A 25 -6.68 -8.03 0.56
CA GLU A 25 -7.91 -8.82 0.50
C GLU A 25 -7.83 -9.97 -0.51
N TRP A 26 -7.10 -9.77 -1.62
CA TRP A 26 -7.09 -10.73 -2.71
C TRP A 26 -6.64 -12.15 -2.31
N PRO A 27 -5.52 -12.37 -1.60
CA PRO A 27 -5.11 -13.71 -1.18
C PRO A 27 -6.13 -14.42 -0.29
N GLN A 28 -6.85 -13.67 0.55
CA GLN A 28 -7.91 -14.22 1.40
C GLN A 28 -9.13 -14.63 0.57
N ILE A 29 -9.54 -13.80 -0.41
CA ILE A 29 -10.65 -14.09 -1.30
C ILE A 29 -10.35 -15.34 -2.12
N GLU A 30 -9.19 -15.39 -2.73
CA GLU A 30 -8.76 -16.50 -3.57
C GLU A 30 -8.69 -17.82 -2.80
N LYS A 31 -8.21 -17.79 -1.57
CA LYS A 31 -8.21 -18.99 -0.71
C LYS A 31 -9.59 -19.47 -0.29
N ARG A 32 -10.53 -18.54 -0.06
CA ARG A 32 -11.91 -18.87 0.36
C ARG A 32 -12.82 -19.25 -0.81
N ALA A 33 -12.50 -18.76 -2.00
CA ALA A 33 -13.34 -18.94 -3.16
C ALA A 33 -12.89 -20.14 -3.97
N ASN A 34 -13.80 -21.06 -4.24
CA ASN A 34 -13.56 -22.17 -5.17
C ASN A 34 -13.99 -21.79 -6.61
N VAL A 35 -13.66 -20.58 -7.05
CA VAL A 35 -14.02 -20.05 -8.36
C VAL A 35 -12.87 -19.20 -8.91
N LYS A 36 -12.78 -19.11 -10.24
CA LYS A 36 -11.84 -18.20 -10.91
C LYS A 36 -12.46 -16.80 -11.00
N PHE A 37 -11.66 -15.79 -10.77
CA PHE A 37 -12.02 -14.39 -10.93
C PHE A 37 -11.25 -13.74 -12.06
N ASN A 38 -11.86 -12.76 -12.71
CA ASN A 38 -11.16 -11.86 -13.61
C ASN A 38 -10.63 -10.67 -12.80
N ILE A 39 -9.35 -10.41 -12.89
CA ILE A 39 -8.71 -9.26 -12.23
C ILE A 39 -8.54 -8.15 -13.27
N LEU A 40 -9.15 -7.00 -13.00
CA LEU A 40 -8.97 -5.77 -13.76
C LEU A 40 -8.02 -4.87 -12.96
N ARG A 41 -6.77 -4.78 -13.38
CA ARG A 41 -5.78 -3.89 -12.74
C ARG A 41 -6.02 -2.48 -13.24
N VAL A 42 -6.20 -1.52 -12.33
CA VAL A 42 -6.39 -0.12 -12.70
C VAL A 42 -5.19 0.46 -13.46
N SER A 43 -3.98 -0.07 -13.21
CA SER A 43 -2.77 0.28 -13.96
C SER A 43 -2.83 -0.07 -15.45
N ASP A 44 -3.55 -1.13 -15.84
CA ASP A 44 -3.70 -1.53 -17.23
C ASP A 44 -4.54 -0.53 -18.05
N PHE A 45 -5.24 0.34 -17.33
CA PHE A 45 -6.03 1.45 -17.87
C PHE A 45 -5.36 2.82 -17.66
N GLY A 46 -4.05 2.83 -17.37
CA GLY A 46 -3.28 4.07 -17.21
C GLY A 46 -3.42 4.76 -15.85
N LEU A 47 -4.08 4.12 -14.87
CA LEU A 47 -4.27 4.67 -13.53
C LEU A 47 -3.19 4.13 -12.57
N ASN A 48 -2.04 4.78 -12.52
CA ASN A 48 -0.97 4.47 -11.58
C ASN A 48 -1.25 5.19 -10.24
N LEU A 49 -2.00 4.52 -9.38
CA LEU A 49 -2.38 5.08 -8.08
C LEU A 49 -1.23 4.96 -7.08
N LEU A 50 -1.03 6.02 -6.29
CA LEU A 50 -0.12 5.99 -5.16
C LEU A 50 -0.58 4.95 -4.13
N GLY A 51 0.37 4.17 -3.63
CA GLY A 51 0.11 3.11 -2.65
C GLY A 51 0.10 3.61 -1.20
N ALA A 52 0.48 2.72 -0.27
CA ALA A 52 0.55 3.03 1.15
C ALA A 52 1.63 4.09 1.43
N SER A 53 1.31 5.02 2.32
CA SER A 53 2.21 6.09 2.75
C SER A 53 2.27 6.18 4.27
N ILE A 54 3.40 6.65 4.81
CA ILE A 54 3.51 6.98 6.23
C ILE A 54 3.04 8.43 6.41
N ILE A 55 2.03 8.61 7.23
CA ILE A 55 1.48 9.93 7.57
C ILE A 55 1.97 10.31 8.96
N VAL A 56 2.50 11.52 9.08
CA VAL A 56 2.99 12.08 10.35
C VAL A 56 2.35 13.45 10.56
N GLY A 57 1.92 13.74 11.78
CA GLY A 57 1.41 15.09 12.12
C GLY A 57 2.52 16.13 12.02
N ASN A 58 2.23 17.27 11.41
CA ASN A 58 3.21 18.33 11.17
C ASN A 58 3.95 18.76 12.44
N ALA A 59 3.21 19.04 13.53
CA ALA A 59 3.81 19.44 14.80
C ALA A 59 4.78 18.37 15.35
N PHE A 60 4.47 17.08 15.20
CA PHE A 60 5.37 16.00 15.62
C PHE A 60 6.62 15.94 14.73
N ALA A 61 6.45 16.09 13.43
CA ALA A 61 7.57 16.09 12.49
C ALA A 61 8.55 17.23 12.73
N GLU A 62 8.05 18.43 13.07
CA GLU A 62 8.84 19.60 13.43
C GLU A 62 9.56 19.45 14.78
N GLN A 63 8.86 18.92 15.80
CA GLN A 63 9.41 18.77 17.15
C GLN A 63 10.37 17.57 17.27
N SER A 64 10.20 16.53 16.45
CA SER A 64 10.91 15.27 16.57
C SER A 64 11.40 14.72 15.22
N PRO A 65 12.10 15.53 14.39
CA PRO A 65 12.48 15.13 13.03
C PRO A 65 13.39 13.88 13.01
N GLU A 66 14.27 13.74 14.01
CA GLU A 66 15.14 12.57 14.11
C GLU A 66 14.37 11.27 14.41
N THR A 67 13.26 11.36 15.14
CA THR A 67 12.39 10.20 15.37
C THR A 67 11.73 9.75 14.07
N VAL A 68 11.26 10.70 13.26
CA VAL A 68 10.70 10.42 11.93
C VAL A 68 11.74 9.77 11.03
N ARG A 69 12.96 10.31 10.96
CA ARG A 69 14.05 9.73 10.17
C ARG A 69 14.40 8.31 10.61
N LYS A 70 14.47 8.06 11.94
CA LYS A 70 14.74 6.72 12.48
C LYS A 70 13.64 5.73 12.10
N LEU A 71 12.38 6.14 12.19
CA LEU A 71 11.23 5.31 11.77
C LEU A 71 11.34 4.96 10.29
N LEU A 72 11.57 5.95 9.43
CA LEU A 72 11.68 5.72 7.98
C LEU A 72 12.86 4.82 7.62
N ARG A 73 14.03 4.99 8.27
CA ARG A 73 15.17 4.10 8.08
C ARG A 73 14.87 2.66 8.49
N ALA A 74 14.20 2.48 9.64
CA ALA A 74 13.80 1.15 10.11
C ALA A 74 12.78 0.51 9.15
N THR A 75 11.78 1.28 8.70
CA THR A 75 10.80 0.82 7.72
C THR A 75 11.46 0.44 6.39
N ALA A 76 12.31 1.29 5.83
CA ALA A 76 13.03 1.00 4.59
C ALA A 76 13.95 -0.22 4.72
N LYS A 77 14.56 -0.43 5.91
CA LYS A 77 15.32 -1.65 6.19
C LYS A 77 14.40 -2.89 6.18
N GLY A 78 13.25 -2.82 6.84
CA GLY A 78 12.28 -3.91 6.85
C GLY A 78 11.81 -4.28 5.43
N TYR A 79 11.55 -3.31 4.59
CA TYR A 79 11.22 -3.56 3.18
C TYR A 79 12.37 -4.19 2.40
N ARG A 80 13.61 -3.76 2.60
CA ARG A 80 14.79 -4.40 1.97
C ARG A 80 14.94 -5.86 2.41
N ASP A 81 14.78 -6.13 3.70
CA ASP A 81 14.86 -7.48 4.23
C ASP A 81 13.73 -8.36 3.65
N ALA A 82 12.51 -7.82 3.53
CA ALA A 82 11.37 -8.51 2.91
C ALA A 82 11.57 -8.77 1.40
N ILE A 83 12.16 -7.83 0.68
CA ILE A 83 12.51 -8.01 -0.74
C ILE A 83 13.55 -9.12 -0.90
N ALA A 84 14.53 -9.19 0.00
CA ALA A 84 15.59 -10.20 -0.04
C ALA A 84 15.06 -11.61 0.29
N ASP A 85 14.15 -11.74 1.27
CA ASP A 85 13.53 -13.01 1.66
C ASP A 85 12.08 -12.79 2.13
N PRO A 86 11.11 -12.80 1.20
CA PRO A 86 9.70 -12.62 1.53
C PRO A 86 9.15 -13.66 2.52
N LYS A 87 9.62 -14.90 2.44
CA LYS A 87 9.16 -15.97 3.34
C LYS A 87 9.65 -15.78 4.78
N ALA A 88 10.89 -15.36 4.96
CA ALA A 88 11.41 -15.02 6.30
C ALA A 88 10.68 -13.77 6.85
N ALA A 89 10.36 -12.81 6.00
CA ALA A 89 9.57 -11.63 6.38
C ALA A 89 8.17 -12.03 6.85
N ALA A 90 7.44 -12.88 6.11
CA ALA A 90 6.12 -13.37 6.51
C ALA A 90 6.14 -14.10 7.85
N LYS A 91 7.13 -15.00 8.07
CA LYS A 91 7.33 -15.68 9.37
C LYS A 91 7.62 -14.69 10.51
N THR A 92 8.33 -13.62 10.22
CA THR A 92 8.60 -12.57 11.20
C THR A 92 7.35 -11.77 11.51
N MET A 93 6.60 -11.34 10.49
CA MET A 93 5.33 -10.62 10.65
C MET A 93 4.33 -11.41 11.49
N ALA A 94 4.19 -12.71 11.25
CA ALA A 94 3.28 -13.58 12.00
C ALA A 94 3.48 -13.52 13.52
N LYS A 95 4.72 -13.27 13.99
CA LYS A 95 5.04 -13.15 15.43
C LYS A 95 4.50 -11.87 16.08
N TYR A 96 4.25 -10.83 15.28
CA TYR A 96 3.82 -9.52 15.77
C TYR A 96 2.35 -9.20 15.44
N MET A 97 1.68 -10.07 14.69
CA MET A 97 0.27 -9.90 14.37
C MET A 97 -0.59 -10.14 15.61
N ARG A 98 -1.54 -9.23 15.88
CA ARG A 98 -2.51 -9.37 16.97
C ARG A 98 -3.55 -10.45 16.68
N VAL A 99 -3.93 -10.56 15.41
CA VAL A 99 -4.85 -11.58 14.90
C VAL A 99 -4.05 -12.46 13.96
N PRO A 100 -3.92 -13.75 14.24
CA PRO A 100 -3.21 -14.66 13.36
C PRO A 100 -3.84 -14.70 11.97
N GLU A 101 -3.02 -14.68 10.94
CA GLU A 101 -3.43 -14.93 9.56
C GLU A 101 -2.99 -16.34 9.16
N ASP A 102 -3.67 -16.92 8.19
CA ASP A 102 -3.25 -18.16 7.57
C ASP A 102 -1.86 -17.97 6.93
N PRO A 103 -0.89 -18.87 7.20
CA PRO A 103 0.47 -18.71 6.72
C PRO A 103 0.61 -18.57 5.21
N GLU A 104 -0.20 -19.31 4.42
CA GLU A 104 -0.18 -19.24 2.96
C GLU A 104 -0.72 -17.89 2.47
N VAL A 105 -1.79 -17.40 3.10
CA VAL A 105 -2.35 -16.06 2.81
C VAL A 105 -1.31 -15.00 3.13
N LEU A 106 -0.66 -15.08 4.28
CA LEU A 106 0.36 -14.12 4.69
C LEU A 106 1.58 -14.12 3.76
N ASP A 107 2.07 -15.30 3.36
CA ASP A 107 3.15 -15.41 2.37
C ASP A 107 2.79 -14.68 1.08
N ARG A 108 1.58 -14.88 0.55
CA ARG A 108 1.11 -14.23 -0.68
C ARG A 108 0.90 -12.73 -0.52
N GLN A 109 0.44 -12.27 0.64
CA GLN A 109 0.32 -10.84 0.94
C GLN A 109 1.69 -10.16 0.95
N VAL A 110 2.69 -10.78 1.58
CA VAL A 110 4.06 -10.25 1.61
C VAL A 110 4.68 -10.26 0.21
N GLU A 111 4.55 -11.34 -0.56
CA GLU A 111 5.03 -11.42 -1.94
C GLU A 111 4.40 -10.31 -2.82
N ALA A 112 3.09 -10.11 -2.74
CA ALA A 112 2.40 -9.06 -3.51
C ALA A 112 2.84 -7.65 -3.07
N THR A 113 3.10 -7.45 -1.76
CA THR A 113 3.63 -6.19 -1.23
C THR A 113 5.03 -5.91 -1.77
N VAL A 114 5.92 -6.91 -1.75
CA VAL A 114 7.29 -6.80 -2.28
C VAL A 114 7.27 -6.47 -3.78
N LEU A 115 6.44 -7.17 -4.56
CA LEU A 115 6.31 -6.93 -6.01
C LEU A 115 5.79 -5.53 -6.35
N SER A 116 5.00 -4.92 -5.46
CA SER A 116 4.49 -3.55 -5.62
C SER A 116 5.38 -2.48 -4.99
N THR A 117 6.46 -2.88 -4.32
CA THR A 117 7.41 -1.95 -3.69
C THR A 117 8.46 -1.51 -4.70
N ASN A 118 8.38 -0.25 -5.11
CA ASN A 118 9.31 0.35 -6.06
C ASN A 118 10.08 1.49 -5.43
N ALA A 119 11.31 1.68 -5.91
CA ALA A 119 12.07 2.91 -5.72
C ALA A 119 12.66 3.32 -7.07
N PRO A 120 12.57 4.58 -7.48
CA PRO A 120 13.21 5.05 -8.69
C PRO A 120 14.72 4.81 -8.63
N PRO A 121 15.42 4.64 -9.77
CA PRO A 121 16.86 4.42 -9.79
C PRO A 121 17.63 5.47 -8.98
N GLY A 122 18.47 5.01 -8.05
CA GLY A 122 19.27 5.88 -7.18
C GLY A 122 18.51 6.57 -6.04
N LYS A 123 17.23 6.24 -5.85
CA LYS A 123 16.40 6.75 -4.73
C LYS A 123 16.17 5.69 -3.66
N PRO A 124 15.99 6.07 -2.40
CA PRO A 124 15.64 5.13 -1.34
C PRO A 124 14.20 4.63 -1.47
N ILE A 125 13.91 3.47 -0.89
CA ILE A 125 12.53 2.98 -0.71
C ILE A 125 11.74 4.04 0.07
N GLY A 126 10.53 4.35 -0.42
CA GLY A 126 9.66 5.38 0.14
C GLY A 126 9.80 6.74 -0.53
N TRP A 127 10.72 6.89 -1.50
CA TRP A 127 10.83 8.12 -2.28
C TRP A 127 9.54 8.40 -3.04
N GLN A 128 9.07 9.66 -2.95
CA GLN A 128 7.86 10.14 -3.60
C GLN A 128 8.24 10.98 -4.82
N GLU A 129 7.72 10.59 -6.00
CA GLU A 129 7.92 11.34 -7.25
C GLU A 129 6.86 12.43 -7.42
N ALA A 130 7.30 13.63 -7.78
CA ALA A 130 6.40 14.76 -8.01
C ALA A 130 5.39 14.50 -9.15
N ALA A 131 5.83 13.80 -10.18
CA ALA A 131 4.97 13.45 -11.32
C ALA A 131 3.82 12.53 -10.92
N ASP A 132 4.08 11.55 -10.07
CA ASP A 132 3.04 10.62 -9.57
C ASP A 132 2.03 11.36 -8.71
N TRP A 133 2.48 12.24 -7.82
CA TRP A 133 1.59 13.08 -7.01
C TRP A 133 0.74 13.98 -7.88
N GLN A 134 1.34 14.67 -8.88
CA GLN A 134 0.59 15.54 -9.77
C GLN A 134 -0.49 14.78 -10.54
N ALA A 135 -0.17 13.59 -11.07
CA ALA A 135 -1.13 12.76 -11.81
C ALA A 135 -2.30 12.32 -10.91
N ASN A 136 -2.00 11.85 -9.70
CA ASN A 136 -3.02 11.40 -8.74
C ASN A 136 -3.91 12.55 -8.24
N LEU A 137 -3.34 13.73 -7.96
CA LEU A 137 -4.10 14.91 -7.56
C LEU A 137 -4.99 15.43 -8.69
N THR A 138 -4.50 15.38 -9.94
CA THR A 138 -5.30 15.74 -11.12
C THR A 138 -6.49 14.80 -11.26
N LEU A 139 -6.27 13.49 -11.18
CA LEU A 139 -7.35 12.50 -11.20
C LEU A 139 -8.40 12.76 -10.11
N LEU A 140 -7.94 13.01 -8.86
CA LEU A 140 -8.84 13.30 -7.74
C LEU A 140 -9.67 14.56 -7.97
N LYS A 141 -9.08 15.60 -8.57
CA LYS A 141 -9.81 16.82 -8.91
C LYS A 141 -10.86 16.58 -10.01
N GLU A 142 -10.48 15.87 -11.06
CA GLU A 142 -11.36 15.55 -12.19
C GLU A 142 -12.55 14.66 -11.78
N THR A 143 -12.35 13.76 -10.81
CA THR A 143 -13.39 12.88 -10.28
C THR A 143 -14.20 13.50 -9.13
N GLY A 144 -13.96 14.75 -8.78
CA GLY A 144 -14.68 15.46 -7.72
C GLY A 144 -14.26 15.10 -6.30
N GLY A 145 -13.17 14.34 -6.14
CA GLY A 145 -12.60 13.98 -4.82
C GLY A 145 -11.79 15.11 -4.20
N LEU A 146 -11.42 16.14 -4.98
CA LEU A 146 -10.63 17.28 -4.51
C LEU A 146 -11.14 18.58 -5.17
N PRO A 147 -11.50 19.64 -4.41
CA PRO A 147 -12.00 20.89 -5.00
C PRO A 147 -10.91 21.68 -5.71
N GLU A 148 -9.70 21.68 -5.16
CA GLU A 148 -8.53 22.38 -5.72
C GLU A 148 -7.25 21.63 -5.43
N ILE A 149 -6.23 21.82 -6.25
CA ILE A 149 -4.88 21.28 -6.04
C ILE A 149 -4.03 22.39 -5.42
N LYS A 150 -3.52 22.14 -4.22
CA LYS A 150 -2.51 22.99 -3.54
C LYS A 150 -1.11 22.68 -4.08
N PRO A 151 -0.09 23.51 -3.78
CA PRO A 151 1.29 23.18 -4.08
C PRO A 151 1.68 21.80 -3.53
N LEU A 152 2.51 21.05 -4.27
CA LEU A 152 2.83 19.64 -3.96
C LEU A 152 3.43 19.45 -2.57
N ASN A 153 4.20 20.42 -2.07
CA ASN A 153 4.76 20.40 -0.72
C ASN A 153 3.71 20.46 0.41
N ALA A 154 2.43 20.72 0.08
CA ALA A 154 1.33 20.60 1.05
C ALA A 154 0.84 19.15 1.21
N TYR A 155 1.26 18.24 0.35
CA TYR A 155 0.79 16.84 0.35
C TYR A 155 1.86 15.86 0.79
N TYR A 156 3.13 16.08 0.41
CA TYR A 156 4.22 15.16 0.74
C TYR A 156 5.56 15.89 0.88
N THR A 157 6.52 15.23 1.49
CA THR A 157 7.93 15.62 1.51
C THR A 157 8.84 14.40 1.49
N ASN A 158 10.03 14.55 0.91
CA ASN A 158 11.12 13.57 0.96
C ASN A 158 12.21 13.95 1.97
N ASP A 159 12.07 15.06 2.72
CA ASP A 159 13.12 15.65 3.56
C ASP A 159 13.59 14.76 4.72
N TYR A 160 12.79 13.76 5.06
CA TYR A 160 13.10 12.80 6.12
C TYR A 160 13.70 11.48 5.60
N LEU A 161 13.80 11.31 4.28
CA LEU A 161 14.39 10.13 3.64
C LEU A 161 15.90 10.34 3.44
N GLN A 162 16.68 10.10 4.50
CA GLN A 162 18.16 10.18 4.44
C GLN A 162 18.79 8.90 4.97
#